data_72fb15de0fc3417c6fe7525795d75e2b
#
_entry.id   72fb15de0fc3417c6fe7525795d75e2b
#
_cell.length_a   1.000
_cell.length_b   1.000
_cell.length_c   1.000
_cell.angle_alpha   90.00
_cell.angle_beta   90.00
_cell.angle_gamma   90.00
#
_symmetry.space_group_name_H-M   'P 1'
#
loop_
_entity.id
_entity.type
_entity.pdbx_description
1 polymer ?
#
loop_
_entity_poly.entity_id
_entity_poly.type
_entity_poly.pdbx_seq_one_letter_code
_entity_poly.pdbx_strand_id
1 'polypeptide(L)'
;MSLYALDKKYIIKEIPIIYRDRPEGSSSKLNTISDGIKVVKTIARMFKDYKPFKFFGAIALIFFILGLAVGVPVLVEFFNTHFITKVPSAILATGFMGLSAVAFQCAIILDTITRQHRENYELNLLRYEQIENLKK
;
A
#
# COMPACT_ATOMS: atom_id res chain seq x y z
N MET A 1 3.29 -9.34 -14.28
CA MET A 1 4.15 -10.57 -14.27
C MET A 1 5.60 -10.22 -14.01
N SER A 2 6.22 -9.29 -14.74
CA SER A 2 7.64 -8.92 -14.61
C SER A 2 8.07 -8.44 -13.22
N LEU A 3 7.23 -7.66 -12.52
CA LEU A 3 7.55 -7.16 -11.18
C LEU A 3 7.65 -8.28 -10.13
N TYR A 4 6.81 -9.29 -10.24
CA TYR A 4 6.83 -10.47 -9.37
C TYR A 4 8.09 -11.32 -9.59
N ALA A 5 8.52 -11.45 -10.85
CA ALA A 5 9.75 -12.17 -11.20
C ALA A 5 11.00 -11.44 -10.68
N LEU A 6 11.00 -10.09 -10.71
CA LEU A 6 12.08 -9.26 -10.16
C LEU A 6 12.16 -9.35 -8.62
N ASP A 7 11.03 -9.33 -7.92
CA ASP A 7 10.98 -9.46 -6.45
C ASP A 7 11.50 -10.82 -5.97
N LYS A 8 11.29 -11.87 -6.77
CA LYS A 8 11.76 -13.24 -6.51
C LYS A 8 13.14 -13.54 -7.06
N LYS A 9 13.87 -12.55 -7.60
CA LYS A 9 15.20 -12.69 -8.21
C LYS A 9 15.28 -13.77 -9.31
N TYR A 10 14.18 -14.01 -10.05
CA TYR A 10 14.21 -14.92 -11.19
C TYR A 10 15.01 -14.30 -12.34
N ILE A 11 15.77 -15.15 -13.05
CA ILE A 11 16.47 -14.75 -14.27
C ILE A 11 15.43 -14.56 -15.38
N ILE A 12 15.25 -13.29 -15.79
CA ILE A 12 14.33 -12.95 -16.88
C ILE A 12 15.11 -12.99 -18.19
N LYS A 13 14.73 -13.88 -19.11
CA LYS A 13 15.25 -13.92 -20.46
C LYS A 13 14.24 -13.28 -21.41
N GLU A 14 14.62 -12.18 -22.01
CA GLU A 14 13.82 -11.54 -23.06
C GLU A 14 14.06 -12.25 -24.39
N ILE A 15 12.97 -12.69 -25.02
CA ILE A 15 13.00 -13.30 -26.35
C ILE A 15 12.35 -12.30 -27.30
N PRO A 16 13.07 -11.80 -28.33
CA PRO A 16 12.47 -10.92 -29.33
C PRO A 16 11.44 -11.70 -30.14
N ILE A 17 10.20 -11.22 -30.10
CA ILE A 17 9.10 -11.75 -30.94
C ILE A 17 8.80 -10.76 -32.05
N ILE A 18 8.59 -11.27 -33.27
CA ILE A 18 8.16 -10.45 -34.40
C ILE A 18 6.72 -10.00 -34.11
N TYR A 19 6.55 -8.71 -33.83
CA TYR A 19 5.22 -8.12 -33.62
C TYR A 19 4.59 -7.86 -34.98
N ARG A 20 3.44 -8.46 -35.25
CA ARG A 20 2.63 -8.19 -36.43
C ARG A 20 1.67 -7.05 -36.10
N ASP A 21 1.74 -5.96 -36.82
CA ASP A 21 0.85 -4.82 -36.64
C ASP A 21 -0.61 -5.24 -36.80
N ARG A 22 -1.46 -4.64 -35.97
CA ARG A 22 -2.90 -4.90 -35.96
C ARG A 22 -3.51 -4.41 -37.27
N PRO A 23 -4.44 -5.16 -37.89
CA PRO A 23 -5.17 -4.67 -39.07
C PRO A 23 -5.90 -3.36 -38.75
N GLU A 24 -5.79 -2.41 -39.66
CA GLU A 24 -6.48 -1.12 -39.60
C GLU A 24 -7.99 -1.35 -39.46
N GLY A 25 -8.61 -0.74 -38.45
CA GLY A 25 -10.06 -0.85 -38.19
C GLY A 25 -10.46 -1.45 -36.84
N SER A 26 -9.52 -1.95 -36.04
CA SER A 26 -9.79 -2.43 -34.70
C SER A 26 -9.80 -1.28 -33.69
N SER A 27 -10.98 -0.65 -33.49
CA SER A 27 -11.19 0.32 -32.42
C SER A 27 -11.04 -0.38 -31.06
N SER A 28 -10.13 0.13 -30.23
CA SER A 28 -10.00 -0.31 -28.85
C SER A 28 -11.28 0.05 -28.11
N LYS A 29 -12.06 -0.95 -27.71
CA LYS A 29 -13.26 -0.79 -26.81
C LYS A 29 -12.80 -0.56 -25.35
N LEU A 30 -11.74 0.19 -25.15
CA LEU A 30 -11.27 0.57 -23.83
C LEU A 30 -12.15 1.71 -23.30
N ASN A 31 -13.01 1.39 -22.34
CA ASN A 31 -13.71 2.39 -21.53
C ASN A 31 -12.67 3.07 -20.64
N THR A 32 -12.18 4.22 -21.06
CA THR A 32 -11.08 4.98 -20.42
C THR A 32 -11.28 5.15 -18.92
N ILE A 33 -12.49 5.38 -18.45
CA ILE A 33 -12.81 5.54 -17.02
C ILE A 33 -12.76 4.19 -16.29
N SER A 34 -13.40 3.14 -16.85
CA SER A 34 -13.42 1.80 -16.24
C SER A 34 -12.03 1.18 -16.17
N ASP A 35 -11.23 1.36 -17.20
CA ASP A 35 -9.87 0.82 -17.25
C ASP A 35 -8.91 1.65 -16.40
N GLY A 36 -9.11 2.97 -16.31
CA GLY A 36 -8.40 3.83 -15.36
C GLY A 36 -8.63 3.40 -13.92
N ILE A 37 -9.86 3.11 -13.52
CA ILE A 37 -10.18 2.60 -12.17
C ILE A 37 -9.53 1.24 -11.92
N LYS A 38 -9.52 0.33 -12.91
CA LYS A 38 -8.85 -0.97 -12.79
C LYS A 38 -7.35 -0.81 -12.60
N VAL A 39 -6.72 0.10 -13.35
CA VAL A 39 -5.28 0.39 -13.22
C VAL A 39 -4.98 0.95 -11.84
N VAL A 40 -5.72 1.95 -11.37
CA VAL A 40 -5.56 2.52 -10.02
C VAL A 40 -5.76 1.46 -8.94
N LYS A 41 -6.80 0.61 -9.06
CA LYS A 41 -7.03 -0.51 -8.13
C LYS A 41 -5.88 -1.53 -8.14
N THR A 42 -5.32 -1.80 -9.31
CA THR A 42 -4.17 -2.72 -9.43
C THR A 42 -2.92 -2.11 -8.81
N ILE A 43 -2.64 -0.83 -9.04
CA ILE A 43 -1.53 -0.09 -8.44
C ILE A 43 -1.70 -0.07 -6.91
N ALA A 44 -2.89 0.27 -6.39
CA ALA A 44 -3.16 0.28 -4.96
C ALA A 44 -2.95 -1.11 -4.32
N ARG A 45 -3.39 -2.18 -5.02
CA ARG A 45 -3.17 -3.56 -4.56
C ARG A 45 -1.68 -3.91 -4.56
N MET A 46 -0.93 -3.55 -5.60
CA MET A 46 0.52 -3.77 -5.66
C MET A 46 1.24 -3.00 -4.55
N PHE A 47 0.89 -1.73 -4.33
CA PHE A 47 1.48 -0.93 -3.24
C PHE A 47 1.19 -1.53 -1.86
N LYS A 48 -0.04 -2.02 -1.65
CA LYS A 48 -0.43 -2.71 -0.41
C LYS A 48 0.40 -3.97 -0.18
N ASP A 49 0.64 -4.75 -1.25
CA ASP A 49 1.30 -6.06 -1.13
C ASP A 49 2.84 -5.94 -1.07
N TYR A 50 3.43 -4.94 -1.77
CA TYR A 50 4.90 -4.78 -1.84
C TYR A 50 5.49 -3.80 -0.82
N LYS A 51 4.75 -2.75 -0.43
CA LYS A 51 5.20 -1.73 0.53
C LYS A 51 4.04 -1.28 1.42
N PRO A 52 3.50 -2.17 2.26
CA PRO A 52 2.31 -1.88 3.06
C PRO A 52 2.52 -0.69 4.01
N PHE A 53 3.73 -0.53 4.56
CA PHE A 53 4.06 0.60 5.43
C PHE A 53 3.83 1.96 4.77
N LYS A 54 4.25 2.12 3.50
CA LYS A 54 4.05 3.39 2.78
C LYS A 54 2.58 3.66 2.50
N PHE A 55 1.82 2.62 2.17
CA PHE A 55 0.40 2.74 1.86
C PHE A 55 -0.44 3.10 3.09
N PHE A 56 -0.34 2.29 4.13
CA PHE A 56 -1.10 2.53 5.37
C PHE A 56 -0.55 3.72 6.16
N GLY A 57 0.75 4.00 6.09
CA GLY A 57 1.36 5.19 6.66
C GLY A 57 0.87 6.49 6.02
N ALA A 58 0.68 6.52 4.70
CA ALA A 58 0.09 7.67 4.02
C ALA A 58 -1.38 7.89 4.45
N ILE A 59 -2.17 6.82 4.58
CA ILE A 59 -3.54 6.89 5.08
C ILE A 59 -3.56 7.42 6.52
N ALA A 60 -2.70 6.89 7.38
CA ALA A 60 -2.56 7.35 8.76
C ALA A 60 -2.21 8.84 8.83
N LEU A 61 -1.27 9.28 7.99
CA LEU A 61 -0.87 10.69 7.93
C LEU A 61 -2.02 11.60 7.49
N ILE A 62 -2.81 11.18 6.50
CA ILE A 62 -3.99 11.94 6.06
C ILE A 62 -4.99 12.10 7.21
N PHE A 63 -5.34 11.01 7.89
CA PHE A 63 -6.26 11.08 9.04
C PHE A 63 -5.69 11.89 10.19
N PHE A 64 -4.38 11.83 10.41
CA PHE A 64 -3.70 12.64 11.42
C PHE A 64 -3.83 14.14 11.13
N ILE A 65 -3.54 14.55 9.88
CA ILE A 65 -3.67 15.96 9.46
C ILE A 65 -5.12 16.44 9.56
N LEU A 66 -6.09 15.61 9.15
CA LEU A 66 -7.52 15.93 9.28
C LEU A 66 -7.92 16.06 10.76
N GLY A 67 -7.45 15.18 11.61
CA GLY A 67 -7.66 15.23 13.05
C GLY A 67 -7.11 16.51 13.67
N LEU A 68 -5.90 16.92 13.30
CA LEU A 68 -5.30 18.19 13.74
C LEU A 68 -6.06 19.40 13.20
N ALA A 69 -6.44 19.41 11.92
CA ALA A 69 -7.16 20.52 11.31
C ALA A 69 -8.51 20.80 12.00
N VAL A 70 -9.20 19.75 12.45
CA VAL A 70 -10.46 19.87 13.17
C VAL A 70 -10.25 20.07 14.67
N GLY A 71 -9.22 19.46 15.26
CA GLY A 71 -8.96 19.46 16.70
C GLY A 71 -8.31 20.75 17.21
N VAL A 72 -7.35 21.30 16.44
CA VAL A 72 -6.61 22.51 16.87
C VAL A 72 -7.55 23.71 17.14
N PRO A 73 -8.53 24.04 16.27
CA PRO A 73 -9.48 25.11 16.57
C PRO A 73 -10.29 24.89 17.87
N VAL A 74 -10.66 23.63 18.16
CA VAL A 74 -11.39 23.28 19.37
C VAL A 74 -10.53 23.48 20.62
N LEU A 75 -9.25 23.09 20.54
CA LEU A 75 -8.30 23.30 21.64
C LEU A 75 -8.05 24.79 21.90
N VAL A 76 -7.85 25.57 20.83
CA VAL A 76 -7.66 27.03 20.95
C VAL A 76 -8.89 27.70 21.57
N GLU A 77 -10.10 27.30 21.17
CA GLU A 77 -11.35 27.81 21.77
C GLU A 77 -11.43 27.48 23.27
N PHE A 78 -11.08 26.25 23.63
CA PHE A 78 -11.07 25.82 25.04
C PHE A 78 -10.07 26.60 25.91
N PHE A 79 -8.87 26.87 25.41
CA PHE A 79 -7.87 27.65 26.15
C PHE A 79 -8.29 29.11 26.34
N ASN A 80 -9.06 29.69 25.41
CA ASN A 80 -9.51 31.07 25.48
C ASN A 80 -10.78 31.25 26.32
N THR A 81 -11.71 30.29 26.28
CA THR A 81 -13.03 30.43 26.85
C THR A 81 -13.31 29.49 28.04
N HIS A 82 -12.43 28.49 28.27
CA HIS A 82 -12.62 27.36 29.18
C HIS A 82 -13.93 26.59 28.96
N PHE A 83 -14.53 26.75 27.78
CA PHE A 83 -15.79 26.11 27.39
C PHE A 83 -15.61 25.47 25.99
N ILE A 84 -16.20 24.28 25.76
CA ILE A 84 -16.23 23.63 24.46
C ILE A 84 -17.61 23.85 23.85
N THR A 85 -17.70 24.82 22.95
CA THR A 85 -18.97 25.11 22.25
C THR A 85 -19.20 24.14 21.10
N LYS A 86 -18.13 23.61 20.49
CA LYS A 86 -18.18 22.74 19.31
C LYS A 86 -17.94 21.27 19.66
N VAL A 87 -18.78 20.71 20.53
CA VAL A 87 -18.70 19.29 20.95
C VAL A 87 -18.66 18.30 19.75
N PRO A 88 -19.50 18.44 18.70
CA PRO A 88 -19.43 17.55 17.55
C PRO A 88 -18.08 17.54 16.85
N SER A 89 -17.41 18.71 16.76
CA SER A 89 -16.08 18.81 16.15
C SER A 89 -15.01 18.14 17.01
N ALA A 90 -15.11 18.21 18.33
CA ALA A 90 -14.22 17.52 19.25
C ALA A 90 -14.30 15.99 19.08
N ILE A 91 -15.52 15.46 18.98
CA ILE A 91 -15.76 14.03 18.74
C ILE A 91 -15.20 13.60 17.39
N LEU A 92 -15.42 14.40 16.34
CA LEU A 92 -14.92 14.12 15.01
C LEU A 92 -13.37 14.12 14.97
N ALA A 93 -12.73 15.08 15.63
CA ALA A 93 -11.28 15.15 15.74
C ALA A 93 -10.70 13.91 16.44
N THR A 94 -11.32 13.51 17.56
CA THR A 94 -10.93 12.29 18.29
C THR A 94 -11.10 11.04 17.43
N GLY A 95 -12.18 10.96 16.63
CA GLY A 95 -12.42 9.88 15.68
C GLY A 95 -11.31 9.79 14.61
N PHE A 96 -10.92 10.90 14.01
CA PHE A 96 -9.84 10.93 13.02
C PHE A 96 -8.49 10.56 13.64
N MET A 97 -8.18 11.02 14.86
CA MET A 97 -6.96 10.64 15.56
C MET A 97 -6.94 9.14 15.89
N GLY A 98 -8.08 8.57 16.32
CA GLY A 98 -8.23 7.13 16.54
C GLY A 98 -8.01 6.31 15.26
N LEU A 99 -8.64 6.71 14.16
CA LEU A 99 -8.43 6.05 12.85
C LEU A 99 -6.98 6.15 12.37
N SER A 100 -6.32 7.30 12.59
CA SER A 100 -4.90 7.47 12.30
C SER A 100 -4.03 6.48 13.08
N ALA A 101 -4.27 6.34 14.38
CA ALA A 101 -3.53 5.41 15.23
C ALA A 101 -3.72 3.96 14.78
N VAL A 102 -4.94 3.54 14.46
CA VAL A 102 -5.24 2.19 13.95
C VAL A 102 -4.57 1.95 12.61
N ALA A 103 -4.64 2.91 11.67
CA ALA A 103 -3.99 2.79 10.37
C ALA A 103 -2.47 2.70 10.49
N PHE A 104 -1.87 3.43 11.43
CA PHE A 104 -0.44 3.37 11.70
C PHE A 104 -0.02 2.02 12.29
N GLN A 105 -0.78 1.46 13.22
CA GLN A 105 -0.56 0.12 13.75
C GLN A 105 -0.63 -0.94 12.64
N CYS A 106 -1.64 -0.85 11.77
CA CYS A 106 -1.75 -1.73 10.60
C CYS A 106 -0.51 -1.61 9.68
N ALA A 107 0.02 -0.40 9.49
CA ALA A 107 1.23 -0.18 8.70
C ALA A 107 2.42 -0.97 9.24
N ILE A 108 2.66 -0.90 10.56
CA ILE A 108 3.77 -1.58 11.22
C ILE A 108 3.60 -3.12 11.15
N ILE A 109 2.41 -3.61 11.48
CA ILE A 109 2.13 -5.06 11.49
C ILE A 109 2.33 -5.66 10.10
N LEU A 110 1.76 -5.04 9.07
CA LEU A 110 1.87 -5.53 7.71
C LEU A 110 3.29 -5.45 7.15
N ASP A 111 4.06 -4.44 7.53
CA ASP A 111 5.47 -4.32 7.16
C ASP A 111 6.30 -5.45 7.76
N THR A 112 6.08 -5.74 9.05
CA THR A 112 6.73 -6.85 9.76
C THR A 112 6.42 -8.20 9.12
N ILE A 113 5.15 -8.46 8.79
CA ILE A 113 4.71 -9.70 8.13
C ILE A 113 5.37 -9.84 6.76
N THR A 114 5.40 -8.76 5.97
CA THR A 114 6.00 -8.77 4.63
C THR A 114 7.51 -9.05 4.71
N ARG A 115 8.20 -8.49 5.69
CA ARG A 115 9.61 -8.74 5.94
C ARG A 115 9.88 -10.18 6.34
N GLN A 116 9.12 -10.71 7.29
CA GLN A 116 9.23 -12.13 7.71
C GLN A 116 8.97 -13.09 6.55
N HIS A 117 8.02 -12.77 5.67
CA HIS A 117 7.75 -13.61 4.50
C HIS A 117 8.95 -13.67 3.54
N ARG A 118 9.67 -12.56 3.34
CA ARG A 118 10.90 -12.53 2.54
C ARG A 118 12.02 -13.35 3.17
N GLU A 119 12.27 -13.15 4.45
CA GLU A 119 13.30 -13.88 5.19
C GLU A 119 13.05 -15.39 5.15
N ASN A 120 11.82 -15.82 5.37
CA ASN A 120 11.44 -17.22 5.27
C ASN A 120 11.62 -17.81 3.86
N TYR A 121 11.38 -17.01 2.83
CA TYR A 121 11.60 -17.45 1.46
C TYR A 121 13.09 -17.65 1.16
N GLU A 122 13.95 -16.73 1.60
CA GLU A 122 15.41 -16.86 1.44
C GLU A 122 15.96 -18.08 2.22
N LEU A 123 15.50 -18.30 3.44
CA LEU A 123 15.87 -19.47 4.23
C LEU A 123 15.45 -20.80 3.57
N ASN A 124 14.29 -20.85 2.97
CA ASN A 124 13.82 -22.04 2.25
C ASN A 124 14.70 -22.30 1.01
N LEU A 125 15.11 -21.28 0.26
CA LEU A 125 16.03 -21.45 -0.88
C LEU A 125 17.38 -22.03 -0.45
N LEU A 126 17.97 -21.51 0.62
CA LEU A 126 19.24 -22.02 1.17
C LEU A 126 19.10 -23.48 1.63
N ARG A 127 17.96 -23.86 2.21
CA ARG A 127 17.70 -25.24 2.63
C ARG A 127 17.59 -26.18 1.42
N TYR A 128 16.97 -25.75 0.32
CA TYR A 128 16.92 -26.53 -0.92
C TYR A 128 18.31 -26.74 -1.52
N GLU A 129 19.16 -25.72 -1.56
CA GLU A 129 20.54 -25.83 -2.04
C GLU A 129 21.35 -26.82 -1.17
N GLN A 130 21.21 -26.76 0.14
CA GLN A 130 21.89 -27.72 1.05
C GLN A 130 21.47 -29.17 0.80
N ILE A 131 20.16 -29.41 0.62
CA ILE A 131 19.62 -30.75 0.34
C ILE A 131 20.15 -31.26 -1.03
N GLU A 132 20.24 -30.40 -2.03
CA GLU A 132 20.76 -30.78 -3.36
C GLU A 132 22.27 -31.13 -3.28
N ASN A 133 23.03 -30.37 -2.51
CA ASN A 133 24.47 -30.65 -2.31
C ASN A 133 24.74 -31.95 -1.51
N LEU A 134 23.82 -32.33 -0.60
CA LEU A 134 23.92 -33.59 0.15
C LEU A 134 23.53 -34.83 -0.68
N LYS A 135 22.86 -34.64 -1.82
CA LYS A 135 22.47 -35.72 -2.73
C LYS A 135 23.49 -36.01 -3.84
N LYS A 136 24.51 -35.17 -3.96
CA LYS A 136 25.66 -35.35 -4.87
C LYS A 136 26.79 -36.04 -4.13
#